data_fc8c0a7982f7cedfc7c039fb182709e0
#
_entry.id   fc8c0a7982f7cedfc7c039fb182709e0
#
_cell.length_a   1.000
_cell.length_b   1.000
_cell.length_c   1.000
_cell.angle_alpha   90.00
_cell.angle_beta   90.00
_cell.angle_gamma   90.00
#
_symmetry.space_group_name_H-M   'P 1'
#
loop_
_entity.id
_entity.type
_entity.pdbx_description
1 polymer ?
#
loop_
_entity_poly.entity_id
_entity_poly.type
_entity_poly.pdbx_seq_one_letter_code
_entity_poly.pdbx_strand_id
1 'polypeptide(L)' 'MNTLEKVRMIIVEQLGVDPAEVTVEASFLEDLGADSLDTAELVKAFEEEFDIEIMYEDAEKIMNVQDAVAYIDG' A
#
# COMPACT_ATOMS: atom_id res chain seq x y z
N MET A 1 -3.32 2.48 16.64
CA MET A 1 -3.49 1.87 15.32
C MET A 1 -2.15 1.37 14.83
N ASN A 2 -2.06 0.10 14.42
CA ASN A 2 -0.78 -0.45 13.96
C ASN A 2 -0.55 -0.16 12.49
N THR A 3 0.63 -0.50 11.99
CA THR A 3 1.01 -0.20 10.61
C THR A 3 0.06 -0.84 9.59
N LEU A 4 -0.30 -2.09 9.81
CA LEU A 4 -1.20 -2.79 8.91
C LEU A 4 -2.56 -2.09 8.80
N GLU A 5 -3.11 -1.66 9.92
CA GLU A 5 -4.40 -0.97 9.91
C GLU A 5 -4.33 0.36 9.17
N LYS A 6 -3.25 1.10 9.35
CA LYS A 6 -3.05 2.37 8.64
C LYS A 6 -2.90 2.13 7.14
N VAL A 7 -2.11 1.14 6.77
CA VAL A 7 -1.93 0.78 5.37
C VAL A 7 -3.26 0.39 4.75
N ARG A 8 -4.05 -0.42 5.46
CA ARG A 8 -5.37 -0.84 4.97
C ARG A 8 -6.28 0.36 4.73
N MET A 9 -6.31 1.29 5.68
CA MET A 9 -7.15 2.48 5.55
C MET A 9 -6.77 3.31 4.34
N ILE A 10 -5.48 3.49 4.12
CA ILE A 10 -5.00 4.25 2.96
C ILE A 10 -5.42 3.57 1.67
N ILE A 11 -5.27 2.26 1.59
CA ILE A 11 -5.64 1.50 0.40
C ILE A 11 -7.13 1.61 0.12
N VAL A 12 -7.95 1.48 1.15
CA VAL A 12 -9.40 1.61 1.03
C VAL A 12 -9.77 2.98 0.48
N GLU A 13 -9.16 4.03 0.99
CA GLU A 13 -9.45 5.39 0.53
C GLU A 13 -8.99 5.64 -0.90
N GLN A 14 -7.81 5.15 -1.24
CA GLN A 14 -7.23 5.42 -2.56
C GLN A 14 -7.87 4.58 -3.67
N LEU A 15 -8.16 3.32 -3.38
CA LEU A 15 -8.67 2.41 -4.39
C LEU A 15 -10.19 2.20 -4.32
N GLY A 16 -10.83 2.62 -3.26
CA GLY A 16 -12.25 2.43 -3.09
C GLY A 16 -12.67 0.98 -2.92
N VAL A 17 -11.79 0.15 -2.36
CA VAL A 17 -12.07 -1.25 -2.14
C VAL A 17 -12.59 -1.49 -0.73
N ASP A 18 -13.23 -2.65 -0.52
CA ASP A 18 -13.73 -3.04 0.78
C ASP A 18 -12.56 -3.41 1.70
N PRO A 19 -12.57 -2.98 2.96
CA PRO A 19 -11.49 -3.35 3.90
C PRO A 19 -11.27 -4.84 4.01
N ALA A 20 -12.31 -5.65 3.84
CA ALA A 20 -12.20 -7.10 3.90
C ALA A 20 -11.36 -7.67 2.75
N GLU A 21 -11.23 -6.93 1.65
CA GLU A 21 -10.41 -7.34 0.52
C GLU A 21 -8.93 -7.06 0.74
N VAL A 22 -8.62 -6.20 1.70
CA VAL A 22 -7.23 -5.77 1.95
C VAL A 22 -6.61 -6.68 2.99
N THR A 23 -6.16 -7.85 2.54
CA THR A 23 -5.45 -8.81 3.39
C THR A 23 -3.95 -8.63 3.17
N VAL A 24 -3.13 -9.19 4.06
CA VAL A 24 -1.66 -9.08 3.92
C VAL A 24 -1.16 -9.72 2.64
N GLU A 25 -1.87 -10.69 2.12
CA GLU A 25 -1.48 -11.40 0.90
C GLU A 25 -2.02 -10.76 -0.37
N ALA A 26 -2.91 -9.78 -0.25
CA ALA A 26 -3.53 -9.16 -1.41
C ALA A 26 -2.50 -8.42 -2.27
N SER A 27 -2.52 -8.73 -3.56
CA SER A 27 -1.68 -8.05 -4.55
C SER A 27 -2.38 -6.77 -5.00
N PHE A 28 -1.65 -5.67 -5.09
CA PHE A 28 -2.24 -4.41 -5.55
C PHE A 28 -2.77 -4.51 -6.97
N LEU A 29 -2.03 -5.15 -7.84
CA LEU A 29 -2.42 -5.24 -9.25
C LEU A 29 -3.46 -6.33 -9.52
N GLU A 30 -3.31 -7.49 -8.91
CA GLU A 30 -4.18 -8.62 -9.19
C GLU A 30 -5.44 -8.68 -8.34
N ASP A 31 -5.29 -8.47 -7.04
CA ASP A 31 -6.40 -8.63 -6.12
C ASP A 31 -7.19 -7.34 -5.89
N LEU A 32 -6.50 -6.22 -5.88
CA LEU A 32 -7.13 -4.92 -5.61
C LEU A 32 -7.39 -4.10 -6.87
N GLY A 33 -6.93 -4.58 -8.00
CA GLY A 33 -7.22 -3.93 -9.28
C GLY A 33 -6.54 -2.59 -9.50
N ALA A 34 -5.46 -2.33 -8.79
CA ALA A 34 -4.72 -1.08 -8.94
C ALA A 34 -3.87 -1.14 -10.21
N ASP A 35 -3.86 -0.05 -10.99
CA ASP A 35 -2.92 0.05 -12.12
C ASP A 35 -1.66 0.77 -11.65
N SER A 36 -0.74 1.05 -12.59
CA SER A 36 0.53 1.67 -12.22
C SER A 36 0.36 3.08 -11.67
N LEU A 37 -0.64 3.81 -12.14
CA LEU A 37 -0.93 5.14 -11.61
C LEU A 37 -1.47 5.04 -10.18
N ASP A 38 -2.40 4.12 -9.94
CA ASP A 38 -2.95 3.90 -8.61
C ASP A 38 -1.86 3.50 -7.63
N THR A 39 -0.95 2.63 -8.07
CA THR A 39 0.17 2.19 -7.23
C THR A 39 1.07 3.35 -6.87
N ALA A 40 1.36 4.23 -7.83
CA ALA A 40 2.18 5.41 -7.57
C ALA A 40 1.53 6.34 -6.55
N GLU A 41 0.22 6.51 -6.64
CA GLU A 41 -0.51 7.32 -5.69
C GLU A 41 -0.54 6.70 -4.30
N LEU A 42 -0.64 5.37 -4.22
CA LEU A 42 -0.57 4.67 -2.95
C LEU A 42 0.77 4.88 -2.27
N VAL A 43 1.85 4.75 -3.02
CA VAL A 43 3.20 4.97 -2.49
C VAL A 43 3.32 6.38 -1.92
N LYS A 44 2.82 7.35 -2.65
CA LYS A 44 2.87 8.74 -2.20
C LYS A 44 2.06 8.94 -0.93
N ALA A 45 0.89 8.32 -0.85
CA ALA A 45 0.05 8.41 0.34
C ALA A 45 0.74 7.78 1.55
N PHE A 46 1.43 6.66 1.36
CA PHE A 46 2.19 6.04 2.44
C PHE A 46 3.32 6.95 2.91
N GLU A 47 4.02 7.59 1.98
CA GLU A 47 5.09 8.51 2.34
C GLU A 47 4.59 9.65 3.22
N GLU A 48 3.43 10.20 2.87
CA GLU A 48 2.84 11.31 3.62
C GLU A 48 2.33 10.86 4.98
N GLU A 49 1.66 9.70 5.04
CA GLU A 49 1.06 9.22 6.28
C GLU A 49 2.11 8.82 7.31
N PHE A 50 3.18 8.17 6.86
CA PHE A 50 4.20 7.65 7.76
C PHE A 50 5.44 8.54 7.85
N ASP A 51 5.44 9.65 7.14
CA ASP A 51 6.55 10.61 7.11
C ASP A 51 7.86 9.91 6.75
N ILE A 52 7.85 9.15 5.67
CA ILE A 52 9.00 8.42 5.17
C ILE A 52 9.18 8.71 3.68
N GLU A 53 10.35 8.35 3.17
CA GLU A 53 10.64 8.47 1.75
C GLU A 53 10.81 7.06 1.18
N ILE A 54 10.04 6.75 0.14
CA ILE A 54 10.11 5.46 -0.54
C ILE A 54 10.78 5.69 -1.90
N MET A 55 11.96 5.11 -2.07
CA MET A 55 12.69 5.24 -3.32
C MET A 55 11.95 4.51 -4.44
N TYR A 56 12.07 5.00 -5.66
CA TYR A 56 11.41 4.39 -6.81
C TYR A 56 11.75 2.90 -6.94
N GLU A 57 13.01 2.56 -6.73
CA GLU A 57 13.45 1.16 -6.80
C GLU A 57 12.76 0.28 -5.77
N ASP A 58 12.53 0.82 -4.58
CA ASP A 58 11.86 0.09 -3.52
C ASP A 58 10.36 -0.01 -3.80
N ALA A 59 9.79 1.05 -4.34
CA ALA A 59 8.36 1.06 -4.68
C ALA A 59 8.03 -0.04 -5.69
N GLU A 60 8.92 -0.31 -6.63
CA GLU A 60 8.72 -1.37 -7.60
C GLU A 60 8.65 -2.76 -6.97
N LYS A 61 9.25 -2.92 -5.81
CA LYS A 61 9.29 -4.21 -5.11
C LYS A 61 8.08 -4.41 -4.20
N ILE A 62 7.34 -3.35 -3.94
CA ILE A 62 6.15 -3.41 -3.09
C ILE A 62 4.98 -3.88 -3.96
N MET A 63 4.72 -5.18 -3.94
CA MET A 63 3.72 -5.79 -4.82
C MET A 63 2.44 -6.19 -4.11
N ASN A 64 2.49 -6.35 -2.79
CA ASN A 64 1.32 -6.70 -2.00
C ASN A 64 1.30 -5.92 -0.69
N VAL A 65 0.23 -6.09 0.08
CA VAL A 65 0.04 -5.36 1.34
C VAL A 65 1.17 -5.67 2.33
N GLN A 66 1.57 -6.93 2.43
CA GLN A 66 2.62 -7.32 3.36
C GLN A 66 3.96 -6.66 3.01
N ASP A 67 4.27 -6.55 1.73
CA ASP A 67 5.49 -5.88 1.29
C ASP A 67 5.51 -4.43 1.75
N ALA A 68 4.38 -3.75 1.64
CA ALA A 68 4.25 -2.36 2.07
C ALA A 68 4.45 -2.24 3.58
N VAL A 69 3.78 -3.11 4.34
CA VAL A 69 3.90 -3.10 5.80
C VAL A 69 5.33 -3.38 6.23
N ALA A 70 5.98 -4.37 5.62
CA ALA A 70 7.35 -4.72 5.95
C ALA A 70 8.31 -3.57 5.64
N TYR A 71 8.11 -2.89 4.54
CA TYR A 71 8.95 -1.75 4.18
C TYR A 71 8.82 -0.62 5.21
N ILE A 72 7.59 -0.32 5.60
CA ILE A 72 7.31 0.78 6.52
C ILE A 72 7.82 0.47 7.94
N ASP A 73 7.59 -0.75 8.39
CA ASP A 73 8.03 -1.17 9.73
C ASP A 73 9.53 -1.43 9.82
N GLY A 74 10.13 -1.66 8.71
CA GLY A 74 11.48 -1.80 8.62
C GLY A 74 12.44 -2.57 8.70
#